data_c8209aede97f73accb4118d76a1bc6a3
#
_entry.id   c8209aede97f73accb4118d76a1bc6a3
#
_cell.length_a   1.000
_cell.length_b   1.000
_cell.length_c   1.000
_cell.angle_alpha   90.00
_cell.angle_beta   90.00
_cell.angle_gamma   90.00
#
_symmetry.space_group_name_H-M   'P 1'
#
loop_
_entity.id
_entity.type
_entity.pdbx_description
1 polymer ?
#
loop_
_entity_poly.entity_id
_entity_poly.type
_entity_poly.pdbx_seq_one_letter_code
_entity_poly.pdbx_strand_id
1 'polypeptide(L)'
;MQTSGLDWIDDLPPELAGQQALLRGLLALCDADDRIRWLVIGCSLARGAGDHLSDLDMAMGIRDEDFDAARPGLRRAVDGLGELIESYYHQLPSVTRAHERIFAQFADRSQIDLVLFPASVPGGSVPNVVVLYDPDEQLVTAGDSKPVTSGQIREWAFGGWCALADLGKYLRRGSTWEALARLNEARSQLWQLWAVTLGVPDPQYGLTSVLDFAPAELPGSFEGTVADLDPGRLL
;
A
#
# COMPACT_ATOMS: atom_id res chain seq x y z
N MET A 1 -10.77 -8.59 -23.90
CA MET A 1 -9.35 -8.94 -24.13
C MET A 1 -8.58 -8.37 -22.96
N GLN A 2 -7.92 -9.20 -22.21
CA GLN A 2 -7.05 -8.73 -21.13
C GLN A 2 -5.83 -8.11 -21.80
N THR A 3 -5.53 -6.85 -21.51
CA THR A 3 -4.33 -6.15 -21.99
C THR A 3 -3.11 -6.91 -21.43
N SER A 4 -2.08 -7.16 -22.24
CA SER A 4 -0.88 -7.80 -21.72
C SER A 4 -0.24 -6.88 -20.66
N GLY A 5 0.47 -7.46 -19.68
CA GLY A 5 1.17 -6.64 -18.68
C GLY A 5 2.15 -5.65 -19.31
N LEU A 6 2.78 -6.05 -20.42
CA LEU A 6 3.69 -5.17 -21.16
C LEU A 6 2.94 -3.99 -21.82
N ASP A 7 1.78 -4.24 -22.46
CA ASP A 7 0.99 -3.17 -23.06
C ASP A 7 0.52 -2.17 -21.98
N TRP A 8 0.13 -2.66 -20.80
CA TRP A 8 -0.26 -1.79 -19.69
C TRP A 8 0.92 -0.92 -19.21
N ILE A 9 2.12 -1.49 -19.11
CA ILE A 9 3.34 -0.74 -18.74
C ILE A 9 3.66 0.31 -19.79
N ASP A 10 3.53 -0.03 -21.08
CA ASP A 10 3.84 0.88 -22.19
C ASP A 10 2.86 2.05 -22.27
N ASP A 11 1.61 1.85 -21.83
CA ASP A 11 0.57 2.89 -21.78
C ASP A 11 0.71 3.85 -20.58
N LEU A 12 1.63 3.60 -19.64
CA LEU A 12 1.86 4.52 -18.52
C LEU A 12 2.38 5.87 -19.01
N PRO A 13 1.99 6.98 -18.34
CA PRO A 13 2.43 8.32 -18.71
C PRO A 13 3.96 8.48 -18.70
N PRO A 14 4.54 9.32 -19.59
CA PRO A 14 5.99 9.50 -19.69
C PRO A 14 6.69 9.96 -18.42
N GLU A 15 5.99 10.66 -17.53
CA GLU A 15 6.49 11.06 -16.21
C GLU A 15 6.78 9.86 -15.28
N LEU A 16 6.26 8.68 -15.62
CA LEU A 16 6.49 7.42 -14.90
C LEU A 16 7.62 6.57 -15.52
N ALA A 17 8.52 7.16 -16.29
CA ALA A 17 9.57 6.44 -17.02
C ALA A 17 10.48 5.60 -16.09
N GLY A 18 10.76 6.07 -14.86
CA GLY A 18 11.51 5.31 -13.84
C GLY A 18 10.75 4.06 -13.41
N GLN A 19 9.48 4.22 -13.06
CA GLN A 19 8.58 3.12 -12.70
C GLN A 19 8.40 2.14 -13.86
N GLN A 20 8.23 2.63 -15.10
CA GLN A 20 8.15 1.78 -16.29
C GLN A 20 9.40 0.91 -16.45
N ALA A 21 10.59 1.48 -16.24
CA ALA A 21 11.86 0.73 -16.38
C ALA A 21 11.95 -0.41 -15.35
N LEU A 22 11.60 -0.14 -14.09
CA LEU A 22 11.55 -1.14 -13.03
C LEU A 22 10.51 -2.23 -13.30
N LEU A 23 9.31 -1.85 -13.75
CA LEU A 23 8.24 -2.79 -14.09
C LEU A 23 8.62 -3.72 -15.23
N ARG A 24 9.27 -3.19 -16.29
CA ARG A 24 9.80 -4.02 -17.38
C ARG A 24 10.88 -4.99 -16.88
N GLY A 25 11.74 -4.54 -15.96
CA GLY A 25 12.74 -5.40 -15.35
C GLY A 25 12.10 -6.53 -14.52
N LEU A 26 11.08 -6.23 -13.73
CA LEU A 26 10.32 -7.23 -12.97
C LEU A 26 9.58 -8.21 -13.89
N LEU A 27 8.99 -7.74 -15.00
CA LEU A 27 8.33 -8.59 -15.96
C LEU A 27 9.34 -9.54 -16.66
N ALA A 28 10.52 -9.01 -16.99
CA ALA A 28 11.60 -9.83 -17.55
C ALA A 28 12.11 -10.90 -16.56
N LEU A 29 12.09 -10.64 -15.24
CA LEU A 29 12.36 -11.65 -14.22
C LEU A 29 11.30 -12.76 -14.22
N CYS A 30 10.03 -12.38 -14.38
CA CYS A 30 8.94 -13.36 -14.48
C CYS A 30 9.12 -14.29 -15.70
N ASP A 31 9.51 -13.74 -16.82
CA ASP A 31 9.74 -14.52 -18.05
C ASP A 31 10.99 -15.43 -17.94
N ALA A 32 11.99 -15.03 -17.17
CA ALA A 32 13.25 -15.75 -17.02
C ALA A 32 13.24 -16.84 -15.92
N ASP A 33 12.31 -16.81 -15.00
CA ASP A 33 12.25 -17.73 -13.84
C ASP A 33 10.87 -18.41 -13.76
N ASP A 34 10.79 -19.65 -14.20
CA ASP A 34 9.56 -20.46 -14.24
C ASP A 34 8.96 -20.76 -12.85
N ARG A 35 9.67 -20.45 -11.78
CA ARG A 35 9.17 -20.53 -10.41
C ARG A 35 8.21 -19.39 -10.08
N ILE A 36 8.30 -18.26 -10.79
CA ILE A 36 7.38 -17.14 -10.65
C ILE A 36 6.10 -17.48 -11.39
N ARG A 37 4.97 -17.44 -10.70
CA ARG A 37 3.68 -17.88 -11.24
C ARG A 37 2.76 -16.71 -11.57
N TRP A 38 2.89 -15.60 -10.85
CA TRP A 38 2.12 -14.40 -11.11
C TRP A 38 2.81 -13.15 -10.54
N LEU A 39 2.49 -12.00 -11.10
CA LEU A 39 2.90 -10.67 -10.66
C LEU A 39 1.74 -9.70 -10.81
N VAL A 40 1.47 -8.95 -9.75
CA VAL A 40 0.44 -7.90 -9.75
C VAL A 40 0.99 -6.60 -9.20
N ILE A 41 0.41 -5.49 -9.64
CA ILE A 41 0.62 -4.16 -9.07
C ILE A 41 -0.69 -3.64 -8.49
N GLY A 42 -0.61 -2.92 -7.39
CA GLY A 42 -1.74 -2.35 -6.66
C GLY A 42 -1.62 -0.84 -6.45
N CYS A 43 -2.36 -0.36 -5.49
CA CYS A 43 -2.33 1.01 -4.97
C CYS A 43 -2.50 2.12 -6.03
N SER A 44 -1.72 3.20 -5.94
CA SER A 44 -1.91 4.40 -6.75
C SER A 44 -1.80 4.14 -8.25
N LEU A 45 -0.78 3.40 -8.70
CA LEU A 45 -0.59 3.11 -10.12
C LEU A 45 -1.72 2.27 -10.70
N ALA A 46 -2.16 1.23 -9.99
CA ALA A 46 -3.25 0.37 -10.45
C ALA A 46 -4.58 1.12 -10.60
N ARG A 47 -4.78 2.17 -9.81
CA ARG A 47 -5.97 3.05 -9.85
C ARG A 47 -5.86 4.19 -10.86
N GLY A 48 -4.72 4.33 -11.55
CA GLY A 48 -4.48 5.45 -12.46
C GLY A 48 -4.25 6.81 -11.75
N ALA A 49 -3.96 6.78 -10.45
CA ALA A 49 -3.65 7.95 -9.61
C ALA A 49 -2.14 8.08 -9.31
N GLY A 50 -1.30 7.28 -10.00
CA GLY A 50 0.14 7.30 -9.82
C GLY A 50 0.80 8.53 -10.44
N ASP A 51 1.87 9.00 -9.82
CA ASP A 51 2.73 10.07 -10.30
C ASP A 51 4.22 9.67 -10.18
N HIS A 52 5.12 10.57 -10.57
CA HIS A 52 6.58 10.33 -10.54
C HIS A 52 7.17 10.10 -9.13
N LEU A 53 6.39 10.31 -8.07
CA LEU A 53 6.77 10.05 -6.67
C LEU A 53 6.17 8.75 -6.14
N SER A 54 5.28 8.12 -6.93
CA SER A 54 4.64 6.88 -6.52
C SER A 54 5.63 5.71 -6.46
N ASP A 55 5.55 4.92 -5.41
CA ASP A 55 6.21 3.64 -5.29
C ASP A 55 5.49 2.54 -6.08
N LEU A 56 6.15 1.40 -6.23
CA LEU A 56 5.60 0.21 -6.87
C LEU A 56 5.13 -0.76 -5.79
N ASP A 57 3.86 -0.66 -5.41
CA ASP A 57 3.20 -1.61 -4.50
C ASP A 57 2.85 -2.89 -5.23
N MET A 58 3.59 -3.97 -5.01
CA MET A 58 3.50 -5.16 -5.82
C MET A 58 3.40 -6.44 -5.00
N ALA A 59 2.84 -7.47 -5.62
CA ALA A 59 2.87 -8.82 -5.07
C ALA A 59 3.28 -9.82 -6.16
N MET A 60 4.06 -10.83 -5.76
CA MET A 60 4.56 -11.88 -6.64
C MET A 60 4.32 -13.24 -6.02
N GLY A 61 3.75 -14.16 -6.81
CA GLY A 61 3.56 -15.56 -6.43
C GLY A 61 4.66 -16.44 -6.94
N ILE A 62 5.23 -17.23 -6.05
CA ILE A 62 6.31 -18.19 -6.34
C ILE A 62 5.77 -19.60 -6.11
N ARG A 63 6.09 -20.55 -6.99
CA ARG A 63 5.72 -21.96 -6.82
C ARG A 63 6.02 -22.42 -5.39
N ASP A 64 5.06 -23.05 -4.74
CA ASP A 64 5.07 -23.33 -3.30
C ASP A 64 6.32 -24.10 -2.83
N GLU A 65 6.71 -25.13 -3.59
CA GLU A 65 7.87 -25.96 -3.28
C GLU A 65 9.21 -25.21 -3.44
N ASP A 66 9.24 -24.17 -4.26
CA ASP A 66 10.42 -23.38 -4.55
C ASP A 66 10.53 -22.09 -3.72
N PHE A 67 9.49 -21.75 -2.94
CA PHE A 67 9.35 -20.47 -2.27
C PHE A 67 10.59 -20.07 -1.45
N ASP A 68 11.06 -20.96 -0.59
CA ASP A 68 12.23 -20.68 0.26
C ASP A 68 13.54 -20.60 -0.54
N ALA A 69 13.69 -21.45 -1.56
CA ALA A 69 14.90 -21.52 -2.37
C ALA A 69 15.02 -20.33 -3.35
N ALA A 70 13.90 -19.79 -3.84
CA ALA A 70 13.87 -18.70 -4.80
C ALA A 70 14.18 -17.32 -4.16
N ARG A 71 13.75 -17.08 -2.92
CA ARG A 71 13.84 -15.77 -2.27
C ARG A 71 15.22 -15.10 -2.32
N PRO A 72 16.34 -15.76 -1.99
CA PRO A 72 17.65 -15.10 -2.05
C PRO A 72 18.06 -14.66 -3.45
N GLY A 73 17.62 -15.39 -4.48
CA GLY A 73 17.84 -15.05 -5.89
C GLY A 73 17.01 -13.83 -6.29
N LEU A 74 15.74 -13.83 -5.92
CA LEU A 74 14.81 -12.73 -6.22
C LEU A 74 15.22 -11.42 -5.55
N ARG A 75 15.67 -11.47 -4.27
CA ARG A 75 16.23 -10.28 -3.61
C ARG A 75 17.34 -9.64 -4.45
N ARG A 76 18.35 -10.45 -4.85
CA ARG A 76 19.45 -9.93 -5.68
C ARG A 76 18.99 -9.44 -7.05
N ALA A 77 17.99 -10.07 -7.63
CA ALA A 77 17.44 -9.65 -8.90
C ALA A 77 16.71 -8.30 -8.78
N VAL A 78 15.92 -8.10 -7.74
CA VAL A 78 15.27 -6.81 -7.45
C VAL A 78 16.29 -5.73 -7.17
N ASP A 79 17.31 -6.01 -6.35
CA ASP A 79 18.42 -5.08 -6.07
C ASP A 79 19.17 -4.65 -7.35
N GLY A 80 19.22 -5.50 -8.34
CA GLY A 80 19.88 -5.25 -9.62
C GLY A 80 19.05 -4.51 -10.66
N LEU A 81 17.80 -4.13 -10.36
CA LEU A 81 16.92 -3.45 -11.32
C LEU A 81 17.30 -1.99 -11.62
N GLY A 82 18.09 -1.38 -10.74
CA GLY A 82 18.53 0.01 -10.87
C GLY A 82 19.77 0.28 -10.03
N GLU A 83 20.15 1.56 -9.93
CA GLU A 83 21.22 2.00 -9.00
C GLU A 83 20.65 2.00 -7.58
N LEU A 84 20.87 0.90 -6.85
CA LEU A 84 20.34 0.68 -5.52
C LEU A 84 20.99 1.62 -4.50
N ILE A 85 20.15 2.31 -3.70
CA ILE A 85 20.59 3.01 -2.48
C ILE A 85 20.63 2.01 -1.32
N GLU A 86 19.49 1.36 -1.04
CA GLU A 86 19.35 0.40 0.06
C GLU A 86 18.16 -0.51 -0.20
N SER A 87 18.19 -1.72 0.35
CA SER A 87 17.06 -2.63 0.38
C SER A 87 16.86 -3.26 1.75
N TYR A 88 15.63 -3.49 2.11
CA TYR A 88 15.23 -4.09 3.37
C TYR A 88 14.33 -5.30 3.14
N TYR A 89 14.67 -6.41 3.80
CA TYR A 89 13.94 -7.66 3.69
C TYR A 89 13.42 -8.08 5.05
N HIS A 90 12.13 -8.37 5.14
CA HIS A 90 11.59 -8.92 6.37
C HIS A 90 10.46 -9.92 6.12
N GLN A 91 10.36 -10.87 7.02
CA GLN A 91 9.25 -11.80 7.01
C GLN A 91 8.02 -11.12 7.63
N LEU A 92 6.91 -11.18 6.91
CA LEU A 92 5.64 -10.72 7.43
C LEU A 92 4.97 -11.87 8.20
N PRO A 93 4.48 -11.62 9.42
CA PRO A 93 3.74 -12.63 10.16
C PRO A 93 2.46 -12.99 9.40
N SER A 94 2.26 -14.27 9.16
CA SER A 94 1.05 -14.80 8.53
C SER A 94 0.49 -15.94 9.35
N VAL A 95 -0.83 -16.09 9.34
CA VAL A 95 -1.56 -17.15 10.04
C VAL A 95 -1.38 -18.50 9.34
N THR A 96 -1.08 -18.51 8.03
CA THR A 96 -1.08 -19.70 7.21
C THR A 96 0.29 -20.08 6.65
N ARG A 97 1.06 -19.12 6.15
CA ARG A 97 2.42 -19.30 5.61
C ARG A 97 3.22 -18.02 5.73
N ALA A 98 4.53 -18.15 5.91
CA ALA A 98 5.45 -17.02 5.87
C ALA A 98 5.44 -16.41 4.45
N HIS A 99 5.32 -15.10 4.37
CA HIS A 99 5.58 -14.33 3.18
C HIS A 99 6.64 -13.29 3.50
N GLU A 100 7.29 -12.78 2.48
CA GLU A 100 8.42 -11.88 2.61
C GLU A 100 8.14 -10.58 1.87
N ARG A 101 8.50 -9.47 2.50
CA ARG A 101 8.47 -8.15 1.89
C ARG A 101 9.88 -7.74 1.52
N ILE A 102 10.06 -7.28 0.29
CA ILE A 102 11.26 -6.62 -0.23
C ILE A 102 10.89 -5.15 -0.40
N PHE A 103 11.58 -4.27 0.31
CA PHE A 103 11.50 -2.84 0.08
C PHE A 103 12.85 -2.38 -0.47
N ALA A 104 12.87 -1.80 -1.68
CA ALA A 104 14.09 -1.32 -2.33
C ALA A 104 13.94 0.13 -2.78
N GLN A 105 14.96 0.94 -2.52
CA GLN A 105 15.02 2.34 -2.93
C GLN A 105 16.20 2.56 -3.87
N PHE A 106 15.96 3.27 -4.97
CA PHE A 106 16.93 3.54 -6.02
C PHE A 106 17.35 5.01 -6.06
N ALA A 107 18.50 5.29 -6.70
CA ALA A 107 19.10 6.63 -6.74
C ALA A 107 18.24 7.67 -7.49
N ASP A 108 17.41 7.24 -8.41
CA ASP A 108 16.43 8.08 -9.13
C ASP A 108 15.17 8.39 -8.30
N ARG A 109 15.14 7.97 -7.04
CA ARG A 109 14.05 8.06 -6.05
C ARG A 109 12.89 7.09 -6.26
N SER A 110 12.95 6.24 -7.28
CA SER A 110 11.95 5.18 -7.42
C SER A 110 12.07 4.16 -6.27
N GLN A 111 10.94 3.53 -5.92
CA GLN A 111 10.84 2.58 -4.82
C GLN A 111 10.03 1.36 -5.26
N ILE A 112 10.46 0.19 -4.78
CA ILE A 112 9.71 -1.06 -4.92
C ILE A 112 9.31 -1.54 -3.52
N ASP A 113 8.02 -1.80 -3.34
CA ASP A 113 7.45 -2.52 -2.20
C ASP A 113 6.83 -3.81 -2.72
N LEU A 114 7.62 -4.90 -2.71
CA LEU A 114 7.24 -6.18 -3.29
C LEU A 114 7.03 -7.22 -2.19
N VAL A 115 5.82 -7.78 -2.13
CA VAL A 115 5.53 -8.91 -1.24
C VAL A 115 5.58 -10.21 -2.02
N LEU A 116 6.41 -11.14 -1.55
CA LEU A 116 6.53 -12.50 -2.10
C LEU A 116 5.60 -13.46 -1.35
N PHE A 117 4.80 -14.21 -2.10
CA PHE A 117 3.87 -15.21 -1.59
C PHE A 117 4.16 -16.60 -2.19
N PRO A 118 3.89 -17.70 -1.47
CA PRO A 118 3.64 -18.97 -2.14
C PRO A 118 2.46 -18.82 -3.12
N ALA A 119 2.60 -19.30 -4.35
CA ALA A 119 1.62 -19.05 -5.42
C ALA A 119 0.21 -19.54 -5.10
N SER A 120 0.08 -20.61 -4.29
CA SER A 120 -1.20 -21.14 -3.85
C SER A 120 -1.91 -20.27 -2.79
N VAL A 121 -1.19 -19.32 -2.17
CA VAL A 121 -1.84 -18.33 -1.31
C VAL A 121 -2.61 -17.41 -2.24
N PRO A 122 -3.94 -17.28 -2.09
CA PRO A 122 -4.68 -16.37 -2.92
C PRO A 122 -4.09 -14.96 -2.74
N GLY A 123 -3.34 -14.50 -3.74
CA GLY A 123 -2.95 -13.08 -3.86
C GLY A 123 -4.19 -12.18 -4.00
N GLY A 124 -5.32 -12.82 -3.99
CA GLY A 124 -6.59 -12.39 -4.43
C GLY A 124 -7.48 -11.71 -3.41
N SER A 125 -6.94 -11.07 -2.43
CA SER A 125 -7.78 -10.16 -1.63
C SER A 125 -7.29 -8.73 -1.68
N VAL A 126 -6.40 -8.38 -2.61
CA VAL A 126 -6.08 -6.98 -2.87
C VAL A 126 -7.05 -6.50 -3.94
N PRO A 127 -8.07 -5.72 -3.57
CA PRO A 127 -8.94 -5.10 -4.55
C PRO A 127 -8.14 -4.10 -5.41
N ASN A 128 -8.60 -3.87 -6.64
CA ASN A 128 -8.00 -2.88 -7.53
C ASN A 128 -6.51 -3.14 -7.86
N VAL A 129 -6.19 -4.38 -8.26
CA VAL A 129 -4.87 -4.72 -8.80
C VAL A 129 -4.90 -4.83 -10.32
N VAL A 130 -3.78 -4.52 -10.95
CA VAL A 130 -3.51 -4.86 -12.35
C VAL A 130 -2.64 -6.11 -12.37
N VAL A 131 -3.08 -7.12 -13.11
CA VAL A 131 -2.30 -8.35 -13.33
C VAL A 131 -1.30 -8.07 -14.44
N LEU A 132 0.00 -8.14 -14.11
CA LEU A 132 1.09 -7.94 -15.07
C LEU A 132 1.58 -9.26 -15.66
N TYR A 133 1.53 -10.34 -14.89
CA TYR A 133 1.98 -11.67 -15.29
C TYR A 133 1.12 -12.73 -14.60
N ASP A 134 0.50 -13.61 -15.36
CA ASP A 134 -0.24 -14.79 -14.86
C ASP A 134 -0.49 -15.73 -16.04
N PRO A 135 0.54 -16.47 -16.50
CA PRO A 135 0.44 -17.29 -17.71
C PRO A 135 -0.53 -18.47 -17.58
N ASP A 136 -0.84 -18.89 -16.36
CA ASP A 136 -1.73 -20.02 -16.09
C ASP A 136 -3.13 -19.59 -15.62
N GLU A 137 -3.42 -18.29 -15.65
CA GLU A 137 -4.71 -17.72 -15.21
C GLU A 137 -5.13 -18.18 -13.79
N GLN A 138 -4.15 -18.26 -12.88
CA GLN A 138 -4.36 -18.79 -11.51
C GLN A 138 -4.92 -17.72 -10.56
N LEU A 139 -4.72 -16.44 -10.90
CA LEU A 139 -5.20 -15.36 -10.07
C LEU A 139 -6.70 -15.16 -10.24
N VAL A 140 -7.42 -15.49 -9.20
CA VAL A 140 -8.79 -14.98 -9.05
C VAL A 140 -8.66 -13.55 -8.56
N THR A 141 -8.78 -12.59 -9.46
CA THR A 141 -8.87 -11.18 -9.07
C THR A 141 -10.09 -11.05 -8.15
N ALA A 142 -9.86 -10.63 -6.93
CA ALA A 142 -10.97 -10.32 -6.03
C ALA A 142 -11.77 -9.20 -6.70
N GLY A 143 -13.07 -9.37 -6.75
CA GLY A 143 -13.98 -8.28 -7.10
C GLY A 143 -13.79 -7.07 -6.17
N ASP A 144 -14.59 -6.05 -6.37
CA ASP A 144 -14.56 -4.78 -5.63
C ASP A 144 -14.20 -4.93 -4.14
N SER A 145 -13.56 -3.90 -3.60
CA SER A 145 -13.22 -3.76 -2.17
C SER A 145 -14.34 -4.28 -1.28
N LYS A 146 -14.01 -5.10 -0.29
CA LYS A 146 -15.02 -5.57 0.66
C LYS A 146 -15.65 -4.36 1.36
N PRO A 147 -16.98 -4.27 1.41
CA PRO A 147 -17.65 -3.19 2.11
C PRO A 147 -17.18 -3.13 3.56
N VAL A 148 -16.96 -1.92 4.07
CA VAL A 148 -16.65 -1.71 5.48
C VAL A 148 -17.82 -2.17 6.33
N THR A 149 -17.52 -2.97 7.32
CA THR A 149 -18.52 -3.49 8.25
C THR A 149 -18.90 -2.44 9.30
N SER A 150 -20.11 -2.55 9.85
CA SER A 150 -20.52 -1.72 10.98
C SER A 150 -19.62 -1.89 12.21
N GLY A 151 -18.99 -3.07 12.35
CA GLY A 151 -17.98 -3.34 13.38
C GLY A 151 -16.74 -2.46 13.22
N GLN A 152 -16.20 -2.37 12.01
CA GLN A 152 -15.03 -1.51 11.71
C GLN A 152 -15.35 -0.03 11.90
N ILE A 153 -16.51 0.43 11.43
CA ILE A 153 -16.96 1.83 11.66
C ILE A 153 -17.01 2.14 13.16
N ARG A 154 -17.57 1.22 13.96
CA ARG A 154 -17.63 1.36 15.41
C ARG A 154 -16.24 1.35 16.05
N GLU A 155 -15.34 0.52 15.58
CA GLU A 155 -13.96 0.45 16.05
C GLU A 155 -13.23 1.79 15.80
N TRP A 156 -13.33 2.34 14.60
CA TRP A 156 -12.74 3.64 14.27
C TRP A 156 -13.33 4.78 15.09
N ALA A 157 -14.65 4.84 15.22
CA ALA A 157 -15.31 5.85 16.05
C ALA A 157 -14.87 5.77 17.52
N PHE A 158 -14.80 4.55 18.08
CA PHE A 158 -14.36 4.34 19.46
C PHE A 158 -12.86 4.60 19.63
N GLY A 159 -12.02 4.20 18.66
CA GLY A 159 -10.59 4.49 18.64
C GLY A 159 -10.31 5.99 18.66
N GLY A 160 -11.00 6.76 17.81
CA GLY A 160 -10.92 8.21 17.82
C GLY A 160 -11.31 8.84 19.15
N TRP A 161 -12.40 8.35 19.75
CA TRP A 161 -12.84 8.79 21.08
C TRP A 161 -11.79 8.51 22.17
N CYS A 162 -11.20 7.31 22.18
CA CYS A 162 -10.14 6.95 23.12
C CYS A 162 -8.90 7.83 22.93
N ALA A 163 -8.51 8.09 21.69
CA ALA A 163 -7.37 8.94 21.37
C ALA A 163 -7.57 10.38 21.88
N LEU A 164 -8.77 10.95 21.75
CA LEU A 164 -9.10 12.27 22.29
C LEU A 164 -9.11 12.30 23.82
N ALA A 165 -9.60 11.24 24.48
CA ALA A 165 -9.53 11.12 25.94
C ALA A 165 -8.07 11.07 26.43
N ASP A 166 -7.21 10.33 25.73
CA ASP A 166 -5.78 10.25 26.02
C ASP A 166 -5.04 11.55 25.71
N LEU A 167 -5.39 12.27 24.65
CA LEU A 167 -4.90 13.62 24.38
C LEU A 167 -5.07 14.51 25.64
N GLY A 168 -6.29 14.62 26.16
CA GLY A 168 -6.56 15.41 27.36
C GLY A 168 -5.80 14.93 28.61
N LYS A 169 -5.56 13.62 28.73
CA LYS A 169 -4.74 13.05 29.80
C LYS A 169 -3.27 13.50 29.70
N TYR A 170 -2.67 13.41 28.51
CA TYR A 170 -1.27 13.78 28.30
C TYR A 170 -1.03 15.29 28.42
N LEU A 171 -1.96 16.13 27.97
CA LEU A 171 -1.90 17.57 28.21
C LEU A 171 -1.85 17.90 29.72
N ARG A 172 -2.70 17.26 30.53
CA ARG A 172 -2.67 17.46 32.00
C ARG A 172 -1.38 16.97 32.67
N ARG A 173 -0.64 16.07 32.03
CA ARG A 173 0.68 15.58 32.47
C ARG A 173 1.85 16.41 31.95
N GLY A 174 1.60 17.41 31.11
CA GLY A 174 2.65 18.19 30.45
C GLY A 174 3.40 17.44 29.36
N SER A 175 2.89 16.28 28.90
CA SER A 175 3.48 15.46 27.83
C SER A 175 2.96 15.87 26.46
N THR A 176 3.41 17.00 25.94
CA THR A 176 2.85 17.57 24.69
C THR A 176 3.13 16.71 23.44
N TRP A 177 4.27 16.01 23.36
CA TRP A 177 4.55 15.09 22.27
C TRP A 177 3.60 13.91 22.22
N GLU A 178 3.29 13.32 23.37
CA GLU A 178 2.31 12.23 23.46
C GLU A 178 0.89 12.73 23.16
N ALA A 179 0.57 13.95 23.60
CA ALA A 179 -0.69 14.59 23.28
C ALA A 179 -0.85 14.80 21.76
N LEU A 180 0.18 15.31 21.06
CA LEU A 180 0.18 15.48 19.60
C LEU A 180 0.04 14.14 18.88
N ALA A 181 0.73 13.09 19.37
CA ALA A 181 0.60 11.74 18.81
C ALA A 181 -0.86 11.24 18.90
N ARG A 182 -1.55 11.46 20.03
CA ARG A 182 -2.97 11.09 20.19
C ARG A 182 -3.89 11.92 19.29
N LEU A 183 -3.61 13.21 19.09
CA LEU A 183 -4.37 14.03 18.14
C LEU A 183 -4.25 13.45 16.72
N ASN A 184 -3.05 13.09 16.28
CA ASN A 184 -2.85 12.50 14.96
C ASN A 184 -3.56 11.14 14.81
N GLU A 185 -3.58 10.32 15.86
CA GLU A 185 -4.35 9.07 15.88
C GLU A 185 -5.86 9.33 15.74
N ALA A 186 -6.41 10.28 16.49
CA ALA A 186 -7.81 10.67 16.36
C ALA A 186 -8.14 11.16 14.95
N ARG A 187 -7.26 11.97 14.35
CA ARG A 187 -7.40 12.45 12.96
C ARG A 187 -7.41 11.30 11.96
N SER A 188 -6.55 10.29 12.13
CA SER A 188 -6.54 9.11 11.27
C SER A 188 -7.87 8.37 11.30
N GLN A 189 -8.45 8.19 12.47
CA GLN A 189 -9.77 7.55 12.62
C GLN A 189 -10.90 8.39 11.98
N LEU A 190 -10.84 9.71 12.12
CA LEU A 190 -11.81 10.62 11.49
C LEU A 190 -11.73 10.57 9.97
N TRP A 191 -10.53 10.45 9.38
CA TRP A 191 -10.36 10.30 7.94
C TRP A 191 -10.99 9.02 7.41
N GLN A 192 -10.84 7.90 8.14
CA GLN A 192 -11.49 6.63 7.79
C GLN A 192 -13.02 6.76 7.81
N LEU A 193 -13.57 7.37 8.86
CA LEU A 193 -15.01 7.63 8.98
C LEU A 193 -15.52 8.57 7.88
N TRP A 194 -14.73 9.60 7.53
CA TRP A 194 -15.07 10.54 6.46
C TRP A 194 -15.08 9.84 5.10
N ALA A 195 -14.08 9.02 4.82
CA ALA A 195 -14.01 8.19 3.62
C ALA A 195 -15.25 7.28 3.47
N VAL A 196 -15.72 6.66 4.56
CA VAL A 196 -16.99 5.90 4.56
C VAL A 196 -18.18 6.79 4.23
N THR A 197 -18.24 8.00 4.80
CA THR A 197 -19.36 8.94 4.57
C THR A 197 -19.45 9.35 3.10
N LEU A 198 -18.29 9.51 2.44
CA LEU A 198 -18.21 9.82 1.01
C LEU A 198 -18.46 8.61 0.11
N GLY A 199 -18.45 7.40 0.67
CA GLY A 199 -18.59 6.16 -0.11
C GLY A 199 -17.42 5.88 -1.05
N VAL A 200 -16.22 6.43 -0.76
CA VAL A 200 -15.03 6.19 -1.58
C VAL A 200 -14.50 4.76 -1.39
N PRO A 201 -13.83 4.19 -2.40
CA PRO A 201 -13.17 2.90 -2.30
C PRO A 201 -12.14 2.87 -1.15
N ASP A 202 -11.97 1.70 -0.56
CA ASP A 202 -10.92 1.40 0.43
C ASP A 202 -10.81 2.42 1.59
N PRO A 203 -11.92 2.74 2.29
CA PRO A 203 -11.94 3.79 3.30
C PRO A 203 -11.02 3.54 4.50
N GLN A 204 -10.49 2.31 4.65
CA GLN A 204 -9.48 1.98 5.65
C GLN A 204 -8.16 2.77 5.47
N TYR A 205 -7.87 3.26 4.27
CA TYR A 205 -6.71 4.13 4.01
C TYR A 205 -6.98 5.62 4.35
N GLY A 206 -8.19 5.96 4.79
CA GLY A 206 -8.56 7.26 5.33
C GLY A 206 -8.28 8.41 4.38
N LEU A 207 -7.35 9.30 4.76
CA LEU A 207 -7.01 10.49 3.98
C LEU A 207 -6.59 10.15 2.54
N THR A 208 -5.79 9.11 2.35
CA THR A 208 -5.34 8.69 1.02
C THR A 208 -6.53 8.38 0.11
N SER A 209 -7.50 7.59 0.58
CA SER A 209 -8.70 7.29 -0.20
C SER A 209 -9.52 8.54 -0.52
N VAL A 210 -9.63 9.48 0.42
CA VAL A 210 -10.34 10.75 0.16
C VAL A 210 -9.62 11.58 -0.90
N LEU A 211 -8.30 11.72 -0.81
CA LEU A 211 -7.52 12.49 -1.78
C LEU A 211 -7.52 11.86 -3.18
N ASP A 212 -7.47 10.54 -3.27
CA ASP A 212 -7.47 9.83 -4.55
C ASP A 212 -8.83 9.90 -5.27
N PHE A 213 -9.94 9.83 -4.54
CA PHE A 213 -11.27 9.67 -5.14
C PHE A 213 -12.23 10.85 -4.97
N ALA A 214 -12.01 11.70 -3.98
CA ALA A 214 -12.87 12.84 -3.68
C ALA A 214 -12.09 14.06 -3.14
N PRO A 215 -11.03 14.53 -3.81
CA PRO A 215 -10.13 15.56 -3.28
C PRO A 215 -10.80 16.91 -3.00
N ALA A 216 -11.94 17.18 -3.63
CA ALA A 216 -12.72 18.41 -3.40
C ALA A 216 -13.63 18.34 -2.14
N GLU A 217 -13.81 17.16 -1.56
CA GLU A 217 -14.77 16.90 -0.48
C GLU A 217 -14.07 16.86 0.91
N LEU A 218 -13.08 17.72 1.11
CA LEU A 218 -12.41 17.84 2.40
C LEU A 218 -13.34 18.50 3.43
N PRO A 219 -13.39 17.99 4.69
CA PRO A 219 -14.22 18.62 5.71
C PRO A 219 -13.70 20.01 6.07
N GLY A 220 -14.53 21.06 5.92
CA GLY A 220 -14.13 22.47 6.09
C GLY A 220 -13.61 22.86 7.49
N SER A 221 -13.80 22.02 8.49
CA SER A 221 -13.29 22.23 9.86
C SER A 221 -11.97 21.49 10.14
N PHE A 222 -11.47 20.71 9.19
CA PHE A 222 -10.31 19.83 9.43
C PHE A 222 -9.01 20.60 9.62
N GLU A 223 -8.88 21.76 8.97
CA GLU A 223 -7.73 22.68 9.15
C GLU A 223 -7.61 23.16 10.60
N GLY A 224 -8.74 23.30 11.31
CA GLY A 224 -8.77 23.63 12.74
C GLY A 224 -8.14 22.57 13.66
N THR A 225 -7.89 21.35 13.15
CA THR A 225 -7.19 20.30 13.90
C THR A 225 -5.68 20.36 13.75
N VAL A 226 -5.13 21.30 12.97
CA VAL A 226 -3.68 21.49 12.83
C VAL A 226 -3.15 22.13 14.09
N ALA A 227 -2.27 21.46 14.80
CA ALA A 227 -1.69 21.90 16.06
C ALA A 227 -0.18 21.69 16.07
N ASP A 228 0.52 22.49 16.86
CA ASP A 228 1.92 22.32 17.21
C ASP A 228 2.06 21.84 18.66
N LEU A 229 3.24 21.99 19.26
CA LEU A 229 3.50 21.59 20.64
C LEU A 229 2.99 22.60 21.69
N ASP A 230 2.29 23.66 21.31
CA ASP A 230 1.64 24.55 22.26
C ASP A 230 0.41 23.85 22.86
N PRO A 231 0.38 23.63 24.20
CA PRO A 231 -0.76 22.96 24.84
C PRO A 231 -2.11 23.64 24.59
N GLY A 232 -2.13 24.97 24.41
CA GLY A 232 -3.34 25.74 24.10
C GLY A 232 -3.89 25.50 22.71
N ARG A 233 -3.06 25.01 21.78
CA ARG A 233 -3.45 24.66 20.40
C ARG A 233 -3.76 23.19 20.21
N LEU A 234 -3.45 22.36 21.21
CA LEU A 234 -3.77 20.92 21.22
C LEU A 234 -5.16 20.64 21.83
N LEU A 235 -5.80 21.61 22.45
CA LEU A 235 -7.18 21.54 22.98
C LEU A 235 -8.21 21.99 21.95
#